data_6e015b6f81552d21f9af7b2ca0644d9d
#
_entry.id   6e015b6f81552d21f9af7b2ca0644d9d
#
_cell.length_a   1.000
_cell.length_b   1.000
_cell.length_c   1.000
_cell.angle_alpha   90.00
_cell.angle_beta   90.00
_cell.angle_gamma   90.00
#
_symmetry.space_group_name_H-M   'P 1'
#
loop_
_entity.id
_entity.type
_entity.pdbx_description
1 polymer ?
#
loop_
_entity_poly.entity_id
_entity_poly.type
_entity_poly.pdbx_seq_one_letter_code
_entity_poly.pdbx_strand_id
1 'polypeptide(L)'
;KDGERYFALLKVTNINFSDPQELRHRINFDNLTPLYPEKRITLEAEGPKGDPTSRVLDLITPIGKGQRALIVAPPRTGKTVMLQNIAHSIAANHPECYLIVLLIDERPEEVTDMDRSVKGEVVSSTFDEPAARHVQVAEMVIEKAKRLVEHKRDVVILLDSITRLARAYNTVVPSSGKVLTGGVDANALQRPKRFFGAARNIEEGGSLTIISTALVDTGSRMDEVIFEEFKGTGNSEIILDRKLTDKRTWPSMDITRSGTRKEELLVDKNTLSKMWVLRRILNPMGIVDSMEFLLDKLKESKSNDDFFESMNT
;
A
#
# COMPACT_ATOMS: atom_id res chain seq x y z
N LYS A 1 37.07 -21.49 17.19
CA LYS A 1 37.99 -22.15 18.15
C LYS A 1 37.22 -23.27 18.80
N ASP A 2 37.90 -24.40 19.05
CA ASP A 2 37.25 -25.56 19.70
C ASP A 2 36.70 -25.17 21.07
N GLY A 3 35.38 -25.38 21.27
CA GLY A 3 34.65 -25.06 22.49
C GLY A 3 33.86 -23.77 22.50
N GLU A 4 33.92 -22.94 21.46
CA GLU A 4 33.07 -21.75 21.35
C GLU A 4 31.65 -22.13 20.86
N ARG A 5 30.63 -21.64 21.58
CA ARG A 5 29.20 -21.87 21.22
C ARG A 5 28.73 -21.07 19.99
N TYR A 6 29.54 -20.16 19.45
CA TYR A 6 29.21 -19.24 18.39
C TYR A 6 30.28 -19.26 17.30
N PHE A 7 29.83 -19.15 16.03
CA PHE A 7 30.75 -18.99 14.93
C PHE A 7 31.16 -17.51 14.79
N ALA A 8 32.48 -17.25 14.76
CA ALA A 8 32.98 -15.91 14.52
C ALA A 8 32.72 -15.50 13.07
N LEU A 9 32.20 -14.30 12.86
CA LEU A 9 32.10 -13.70 11.52
C LEU A 9 33.51 -13.45 10.97
N LEU A 10 33.85 -14.10 9.85
CA LEU A 10 35.16 -13.97 9.22
C LEU A 10 35.18 -12.88 8.14
N LYS A 11 34.13 -12.79 7.34
CA LYS A 11 34.03 -11.85 6.24
C LYS A 11 32.56 -11.56 5.90
N VAL A 12 32.27 -10.28 5.65
CA VAL A 12 31.00 -9.85 5.05
C VAL A 12 31.23 -9.71 3.55
N THR A 13 30.50 -10.45 2.75
CA THR A 13 30.60 -10.43 1.29
C THR A 13 29.68 -9.42 0.67
N ASN A 14 28.44 -9.34 1.17
CA ASN A 14 27.40 -8.43 0.69
C ASN A 14 26.60 -7.86 1.84
N ILE A 15 26.12 -6.64 1.69
CA ILE A 15 25.13 -6.00 2.59
C ILE A 15 24.00 -5.45 1.71
N ASN A 16 22.76 -5.90 1.97
CA ASN A 16 21.58 -5.51 1.18
C ASN A 16 21.79 -5.65 -0.33
N PHE A 17 22.44 -6.76 -0.75
CA PHE A 17 22.75 -7.13 -2.13
C PHE A 17 23.84 -6.29 -2.82
N SER A 18 24.55 -5.43 -2.10
CA SER A 18 25.64 -4.59 -2.60
C SER A 18 26.98 -4.89 -1.92
N ASP A 19 28.07 -4.49 -2.56
CA ASP A 19 29.43 -4.60 -1.98
C ASP A 19 29.53 -3.72 -0.72
N PRO A 20 30.12 -4.21 0.38
CA PRO A 20 30.32 -3.44 1.61
C PRO A 20 31.10 -2.14 1.42
N GLN A 21 31.92 -2.02 0.37
CA GLN A 21 32.68 -0.80 0.08
C GLN A 21 31.80 0.34 -0.45
N GLU A 22 30.71 0.04 -1.14
CA GLU A 22 29.74 1.03 -1.64
C GLU A 22 29.02 1.74 -0.50
N LEU A 23 28.96 1.10 0.69
CA LEU A 23 28.30 1.65 1.86
C LEU A 23 28.99 2.87 2.48
N ARG A 24 30.27 3.09 2.19
CA ARG A 24 31.04 4.20 2.78
C ARG A 24 30.52 5.59 2.39
N HIS A 25 29.82 5.69 1.27
CA HIS A 25 29.27 6.94 0.74
C HIS A 25 27.75 7.00 0.84
N ARG A 26 27.14 6.10 1.60
CA ARG A 26 25.69 6.04 1.77
C ARG A 26 25.16 7.24 2.57
N ILE A 27 24.13 7.89 2.02
CA ILE A 27 23.37 8.93 2.72
C ILE A 27 22.28 8.23 3.55
N ASN A 28 22.13 8.61 4.81
CA ASN A 28 21.07 8.06 5.65
C ASN A 28 19.69 8.49 5.11
N PHE A 29 18.70 7.60 5.23
CA PHE A 29 17.35 7.79 4.71
C PHE A 29 16.72 9.15 5.10
N ASP A 30 16.91 9.57 6.35
CA ASP A 30 16.33 10.82 6.85
C ASP A 30 16.96 12.09 6.23
N ASN A 31 18.13 11.97 5.61
CA ASN A 31 18.85 13.06 4.93
C ASN A 31 18.64 13.05 3.40
N LEU A 32 17.90 12.07 2.86
CA LEU A 32 17.60 12.00 1.44
C LEU A 32 16.51 13.02 1.08
N THR A 33 16.61 13.58 -0.13
CA THR A 33 15.69 14.62 -0.63
C THR A 33 14.36 14.01 -1.10
N PRO A 34 13.22 14.29 -0.43
CA PRO A 34 11.94 13.72 -0.82
C PRO A 34 11.33 14.43 -2.03
N LEU A 35 10.83 13.67 -2.99
CA LEU A 35 10.09 14.13 -4.15
C LEU A 35 8.66 13.57 -4.17
N TYR A 36 7.80 14.17 -4.99
CA TYR A 36 6.52 13.58 -5.34
C TYR A 36 6.72 12.31 -6.17
N PRO A 37 5.76 11.35 -6.14
CA PRO A 37 5.74 10.24 -7.06
C PRO A 37 5.64 10.74 -8.51
N GLU A 38 6.62 10.38 -9.35
CA GLU A 38 6.67 10.74 -10.77
C GLU A 38 6.73 9.51 -11.68
N LYS A 39 7.20 8.38 -11.13
CA LYS A 39 7.28 7.11 -11.86
C LYS A 39 6.07 6.26 -11.49
N ARG A 40 5.22 5.96 -12.48
CA ARG A 40 4.03 5.14 -12.30
C ARG A 40 4.39 3.69 -11.98
N ILE A 41 3.64 3.07 -11.09
CA ILE A 41 3.55 1.63 -10.89
C ILE A 41 2.31 1.16 -11.64
N THR A 42 2.49 0.58 -12.82
CA THR A 42 1.38 0.05 -13.62
C THR A 42 0.91 -1.27 -13.05
N LEU A 43 -0.37 -1.35 -12.73
CA LEU A 43 -0.99 -2.55 -12.16
C LEU A 43 -1.67 -3.42 -13.21
N GLU A 44 -2.08 -2.85 -14.34
CA GLU A 44 -2.72 -3.58 -15.43
C GLU A 44 -1.81 -4.72 -15.91
N ALA A 45 -2.35 -5.94 -15.88
CA ALA A 45 -1.65 -7.11 -16.39
C ALA A 45 -1.84 -7.22 -17.90
N GLU A 46 -0.78 -7.59 -18.63
CA GLU A 46 -0.87 -7.88 -20.06
C GLU A 46 -1.69 -9.14 -20.31
N GLY A 47 -2.64 -9.07 -21.25
CA GLY A 47 -3.38 -10.21 -21.79
C GLY A 47 -4.88 -10.18 -21.59
N PRO A 48 -5.63 -11.01 -22.35
CA PRO A 48 -7.09 -10.97 -22.43
C PRO A 48 -7.84 -11.45 -21.18
N LYS A 49 -7.14 -11.86 -20.13
CA LYS A 49 -7.68 -12.31 -18.82
C LYS A 49 -7.22 -11.42 -17.67
N GLY A 50 -6.84 -10.16 -17.95
CA GLY A 50 -6.46 -9.20 -16.90
C GLY A 50 -7.58 -9.07 -15.87
N ASP A 51 -7.23 -9.11 -14.59
CA ASP A 51 -8.17 -8.85 -13.51
C ASP A 51 -8.72 -7.42 -13.65
N PRO A 52 -10.04 -7.23 -13.69
CA PRO A 52 -10.63 -5.91 -13.77
C PRO A 52 -10.20 -4.98 -12.63
N THR A 53 -9.80 -5.55 -11.47
CA THR A 53 -9.35 -4.77 -10.32
C THR A 53 -8.12 -3.93 -10.64
N SER A 54 -7.09 -4.51 -11.25
CA SER A 54 -5.86 -3.78 -11.60
C SER A 54 -6.12 -2.71 -12.67
N ARG A 55 -6.98 -3.01 -13.64
CA ARG A 55 -7.40 -2.04 -14.66
C ARG A 55 -8.15 -0.85 -14.06
N VAL A 56 -9.12 -1.11 -13.18
CA VAL A 56 -9.88 -0.05 -12.49
C VAL A 56 -8.98 0.81 -11.62
N LEU A 57 -8.03 0.20 -10.86
CA LEU A 57 -7.08 0.94 -10.07
C LEU A 57 -6.22 1.88 -10.92
N ASP A 58 -5.71 1.41 -12.03
CA ASP A 58 -4.89 2.22 -12.94
C ASP A 58 -5.65 3.38 -13.59
N LEU A 59 -6.95 3.21 -13.82
CA LEU A 59 -7.82 4.25 -14.40
C LEU A 59 -8.24 5.31 -13.38
N ILE A 60 -8.46 4.91 -12.12
CA ILE A 60 -9.09 5.78 -11.12
C ILE A 60 -8.08 6.28 -10.09
N THR A 61 -7.15 5.43 -9.67
CA THR A 61 -6.17 5.72 -8.61
C THR A 61 -4.77 5.32 -9.06
N PRO A 62 -4.18 5.98 -10.05
CA PRO A 62 -2.81 5.65 -10.48
C PRO A 62 -1.86 5.75 -9.29
N ILE A 63 -1.01 4.75 -9.13
CA ILE A 63 -0.04 4.64 -8.05
C ILE A 63 1.35 4.92 -8.61
N GLY A 64 2.15 5.68 -7.87
CA GLY A 64 3.53 5.97 -8.24
C GLY A 64 4.53 5.48 -7.21
N LYS A 65 5.79 5.32 -7.64
CA LYS A 65 6.92 5.01 -6.76
C LYS A 65 7.09 6.15 -5.74
N GLY A 66 7.00 5.81 -4.45
CA GLY A 66 6.96 6.80 -3.36
C GLY A 66 5.56 7.17 -2.86
N GLN A 67 4.50 6.51 -3.36
CA GLN A 67 3.11 6.77 -2.98
C GLN A 67 2.82 6.38 -1.53
N ARG A 68 1.97 7.18 -0.86
CA ARG A 68 1.32 6.85 0.41
C ARG A 68 -0.16 6.60 0.15
N ALA A 69 -0.52 5.34 -0.11
CA ALA A 69 -1.89 4.98 -0.46
C ALA A 69 -2.61 4.32 0.71
N LEU A 70 -3.87 4.71 0.92
CA LEU A 70 -4.78 4.08 1.88
C LEU A 70 -5.88 3.34 1.13
N ILE A 71 -6.04 2.06 1.43
CA ILE A 71 -7.21 1.26 1.06
C ILE A 71 -8.19 1.34 2.24
N VAL A 72 -9.20 2.18 2.10
CA VAL A 72 -10.22 2.41 3.13
C VAL A 72 -11.26 1.33 3.02
N ALA A 73 -11.26 0.39 3.97
CA ALA A 73 -12.02 -0.84 3.86
C ALA A 73 -12.97 -1.06 5.06
N PRO A 74 -14.29 -1.01 4.83
CA PRO A 74 -15.24 -1.61 5.75
C PRO A 74 -15.00 -3.14 5.87
N PRO A 75 -15.42 -3.79 6.96
CA PRO A 75 -15.32 -5.25 7.08
C PRO A 75 -16.03 -5.97 5.92
N ARG A 76 -15.43 -7.06 5.43
CA ARG A 76 -15.95 -7.94 4.37
C ARG A 76 -16.10 -7.29 2.99
N THR A 77 -15.27 -6.34 2.66
CA THR A 77 -15.24 -5.68 1.34
C THR A 77 -14.13 -6.18 0.40
N GLY A 78 -13.49 -7.31 0.72
CA GLY A 78 -12.47 -7.90 -0.16
C GLY A 78 -11.11 -7.21 -0.12
N LYS A 79 -10.76 -6.53 1.00
CA LYS A 79 -9.46 -5.86 1.17
C LYS A 79 -8.27 -6.75 0.88
N THR A 80 -8.29 -8.00 1.37
CA THR A 80 -7.19 -8.98 1.23
C THR A 80 -7.00 -9.36 -0.24
N VAL A 81 -8.10 -9.63 -0.96
CA VAL A 81 -8.07 -9.95 -2.40
C VAL A 81 -7.50 -8.77 -3.20
N MET A 82 -7.90 -7.54 -2.86
CA MET A 82 -7.36 -6.35 -3.52
C MET A 82 -5.85 -6.21 -3.29
N LEU A 83 -5.36 -6.43 -2.06
CA LEU A 83 -3.92 -6.42 -1.78
C LEU A 83 -3.17 -7.52 -2.53
N GLN A 84 -3.73 -8.74 -2.61
CA GLN A 84 -3.15 -9.83 -3.41
C GLN A 84 -3.05 -9.45 -4.89
N ASN A 85 -4.10 -8.86 -5.47
CA ASN A 85 -4.09 -8.41 -6.85
C ASN A 85 -3.04 -7.33 -7.11
N ILE A 86 -2.92 -6.35 -6.21
CA ILE A 86 -1.86 -5.33 -6.27
C ILE A 86 -0.47 -5.99 -6.17
N ALA A 87 -0.29 -6.94 -5.24
CA ALA A 87 0.97 -7.66 -5.08
C ALA A 87 1.37 -8.45 -6.33
N HIS A 88 0.41 -9.18 -6.93
CA HIS A 88 0.63 -9.92 -8.17
C HIS A 88 0.99 -9.01 -9.33
N SER A 89 0.28 -7.89 -9.48
CA SER A 89 0.56 -6.90 -10.52
C SER A 89 1.96 -6.30 -10.37
N ILE A 90 2.36 -5.92 -9.16
CA ILE A 90 3.69 -5.38 -8.89
C ILE A 90 4.77 -6.42 -9.18
N ALA A 91 4.60 -7.66 -8.71
CA ALA A 91 5.56 -8.72 -8.94
C ALA A 91 5.73 -9.10 -10.42
N ALA A 92 4.66 -8.96 -11.21
CA ALA A 92 4.67 -9.24 -12.65
C ALA A 92 5.25 -8.10 -13.48
N ASN A 93 4.79 -6.87 -13.24
CA ASN A 93 5.10 -5.71 -14.07
C ASN A 93 6.34 -4.95 -13.59
N HIS A 94 6.71 -5.07 -12.32
CA HIS A 94 7.80 -4.33 -11.68
C HIS A 94 8.74 -5.25 -10.89
N PRO A 95 9.41 -6.22 -11.56
CA PRO A 95 10.33 -7.15 -10.89
C PRO A 95 11.56 -6.46 -10.29
N GLU A 96 11.83 -5.20 -10.67
CA GLU A 96 12.86 -4.37 -10.07
C GLU A 96 12.50 -3.89 -8.66
N CYS A 97 11.21 -3.84 -8.32
CA CYS A 97 10.73 -3.39 -7.01
C CYS A 97 10.89 -4.51 -5.97
N TYR A 98 11.43 -4.16 -4.81
CA TYR A 98 11.46 -5.06 -3.67
C TYR A 98 10.12 -5.02 -2.94
N LEU A 99 9.33 -6.07 -3.09
CA LEU A 99 7.99 -6.16 -2.52
C LEU A 99 8.03 -6.82 -1.14
N ILE A 100 7.48 -6.11 -0.15
CA ILE A 100 7.26 -6.61 1.21
C ILE A 100 5.76 -6.57 1.51
N VAL A 101 5.20 -7.68 1.96
CA VAL A 101 3.84 -7.74 2.49
C VAL A 101 3.94 -7.88 4.00
N LEU A 102 3.41 -6.89 4.72
CA LEU A 102 3.43 -6.85 6.19
C LEU A 102 2.00 -7.06 6.72
N LEU A 103 1.80 -8.18 7.40
CA LEU A 103 0.51 -8.58 7.98
C LEU A 103 0.57 -8.44 9.50
N ILE A 104 -0.23 -7.55 10.06
CA ILE A 104 -0.26 -7.25 11.50
C ILE A 104 -1.62 -7.62 12.08
N ASP A 105 -1.61 -8.50 13.10
CA ASP A 105 -2.82 -8.96 13.80
C ASP A 105 -3.83 -9.61 12.84
N GLU A 106 -3.33 -10.28 11.79
CA GLU A 106 -4.14 -11.05 10.84
C GLU A 106 -4.18 -12.54 11.23
N ARG A 107 -5.08 -13.28 10.59
CA ARG A 107 -5.27 -14.71 10.89
C ARG A 107 -4.15 -15.55 10.27
N PRO A 108 -3.69 -16.64 10.93
CA PRO A 108 -2.65 -17.53 10.40
C PRO A 108 -2.98 -18.09 9.01
N GLU A 109 -4.25 -18.42 8.73
CA GLU A 109 -4.69 -18.90 7.42
C GLU A 109 -4.56 -17.83 6.32
N GLU A 110 -4.84 -16.56 6.62
CA GLU A 110 -4.67 -15.43 5.68
C GLU A 110 -3.18 -15.18 5.41
N VAL A 111 -2.32 -15.35 6.42
CA VAL A 111 -0.86 -15.26 6.27
C VAL A 111 -0.36 -16.37 5.33
N THR A 112 -0.79 -17.61 5.56
CA THR A 112 -0.39 -18.75 4.73
C THR A 112 -0.85 -18.59 3.28
N ASP A 113 -2.05 -18.08 3.06
CA ASP A 113 -2.58 -17.83 1.72
C ASP A 113 -1.76 -16.75 0.99
N MET A 114 -1.44 -15.66 1.68
CA MET A 114 -0.61 -14.59 1.15
C MET A 114 0.81 -15.08 0.80
N ASP A 115 1.44 -15.84 1.69
CA ASP A 115 2.79 -16.37 1.50
C ASP A 115 2.88 -17.33 0.30
N ARG A 116 1.82 -18.12 0.06
CA ARG A 116 1.74 -19.03 -1.08
C ARG A 116 1.42 -18.36 -2.41
N SER A 117 0.66 -17.28 -2.37
CA SER A 117 0.16 -16.61 -3.58
C SER A 117 1.08 -15.51 -4.09
N VAL A 118 1.79 -14.78 -3.22
CA VAL A 118 2.54 -13.59 -3.58
C VAL A 118 4.03 -13.89 -3.79
N LYS A 119 4.60 -13.43 -4.89
CA LYS A 119 6.05 -13.42 -5.13
C LYS A 119 6.67 -12.18 -4.48
N GLY A 120 6.94 -12.24 -3.19
CA GLY A 120 7.50 -11.15 -2.40
C GLY A 120 7.92 -11.67 -1.03
N GLU A 121 8.47 -10.80 -0.21
CA GLU A 121 8.76 -11.13 1.17
C GLU A 121 7.50 -10.93 2.03
N VAL A 122 6.95 -12.00 2.58
CA VAL A 122 5.81 -11.92 3.51
C VAL A 122 6.33 -11.95 4.94
N VAL A 123 6.03 -10.91 5.69
CA VAL A 123 6.38 -10.75 7.11
C VAL A 123 5.08 -10.58 7.89
N SER A 124 4.92 -11.36 8.94
CA SER A 124 3.66 -11.34 9.70
C SER A 124 3.87 -11.37 11.20
N SER A 125 2.86 -10.88 11.90
CA SER A 125 2.63 -11.11 13.31
C SER A 125 1.13 -11.33 13.48
N THR A 126 0.75 -12.56 13.82
CA THR A 126 -0.63 -13.04 13.86
C THR A 126 -1.36 -12.61 15.13
N PHE A 127 -2.69 -12.69 15.14
CA PHE A 127 -3.54 -12.17 16.22
C PHE A 127 -3.29 -12.84 17.60
N ASP A 128 -2.70 -14.01 17.62
CA ASP A 128 -2.33 -14.76 18.83
C ASP A 128 -1.01 -14.28 19.46
N GLU A 129 -0.25 -13.43 18.76
CA GLU A 129 0.97 -12.83 19.28
C GLU A 129 0.68 -11.53 20.08
N PRO A 130 1.52 -11.16 21.05
CA PRO A 130 1.34 -9.96 21.85
C PRO A 130 1.58 -8.68 21.03
N ALA A 131 0.90 -7.57 21.40
CA ALA A 131 1.01 -6.26 20.73
C ALA A 131 2.46 -5.77 20.58
N ALA A 132 3.33 -6.06 21.53
CA ALA A 132 4.75 -5.73 21.46
C ALA A 132 5.46 -6.41 20.28
N ARG A 133 5.03 -7.61 19.89
CA ARG A 133 5.56 -8.34 18.73
C ARG A 133 5.12 -7.65 17.43
N HIS A 134 3.86 -7.22 17.34
CA HIS A 134 3.36 -6.47 16.18
C HIS A 134 4.19 -5.21 15.93
N VAL A 135 4.46 -4.46 16.99
CA VAL A 135 5.30 -3.25 16.92
C VAL A 135 6.72 -3.58 16.49
N GLN A 136 7.34 -4.58 17.12
CA GLN A 136 8.72 -4.98 16.81
C GLN A 136 8.87 -5.40 15.34
N VAL A 137 7.95 -6.20 14.81
CA VAL A 137 7.97 -6.66 13.43
C VAL A 137 7.82 -5.49 12.46
N ALA A 138 6.89 -4.57 12.73
CA ALA A 138 6.71 -3.39 11.90
C ALA A 138 7.96 -2.47 11.90
N GLU A 139 8.59 -2.26 13.06
CA GLU A 139 9.82 -1.47 13.16
C GLU A 139 10.98 -2.14 12.40
N MET A 140 11.11 -3.46 12.44
CA MET A 140 12.12 -4.19 11.65
C MET A 140 11.90 -4.02 10.15
N VAL A 141 10.65 -4.14 9.69
CA VAL A 141 10.30 -4.01 8.26
C VAL A 141 10.60 -2.61 7.75
N ILE A 142 10.19 -1.56 8.47
CA ILE A 142 10.43 -0.18 8.01
C ILE A 142 11.92 0.16 8.00
N GLU A 143 12.69 -0.30 8.99
CA GLU A 143 14.14 -0.08 9.01
C GLU A 143 14.85 -0.85 7.89
N LYS A 144 14.43 -2.09 7.61
CA LYS A 144 14.92 -2.83 6.44
C LYS A 144 14.63 -2.08 5.13
N ALA A 145 13.38 -1.62 4.96
CA ALA A 145 12.97 -0.87 3.77
C ALA A 145 13.81 0.40 3.58
N LYS A 146 14.00 1.20 4.64
CA LYS A 146 14.88 2.39 4.60
C LYS A 146 16.30 2.04 4.16
N ARG A 147 16.87 0.95 4.70
CA ARG A 147 18.23 0.51 4.30
C ARG A 147 18.30 0.13 2.83
N LEU A 148 17.28 -0.55 2.28
CA LEU A 148 17.22 -0.88 0.86
C LEU A 148 17.10 0.38 -0.02
N VAL A 149 16.32 1.36 0.40
CA VAL A 149 16.18 2.65 -0.31
C VAL A 149 17.49 3.44 -0.32
N GLU A 150 18.26 3.42 0.77
CA GLU A 150 19.61 4.01 0.82
C GLU A 150 20.58 3.37 -0.20
N HIS A 151 20.29 2.16 -0.67
CA HIS A 151 20.96 1.48 -1.78
C HIS A 151 20.28 1.74 -3.14
N LYS A 152 19.48 2.81 -3.23
CA LYS A 152 18.76 3.22 -4.47
C LYS A 152 17.78 2.16 -4.99
N ARG A 153 17.28 1.29 -4.11
CA ARG A 153 16.25 0.32 -4.47
C ARG A 153 14.85 0.94 -4.37
N ASP A 154 13.98 0.52 -5.26
CA ASP A 154 12.55 0.81 -5.14
C ASP A 154 11.91 -0.25 -4.27
N VAL A 155 11.32 0.16 -3.15
CA VAL A 155 10.70 -0.73 -2.18
C VAL A 155 9.21 -0.43 -2.11
N VAL A 156 8.40 -1.48 -2.12
CA VAL A 156 6.95 -1.40 -1.93
C VAL A 156 6.57 -2.20 -0.70
N ILE A 157 5.89 -1.56 0.25
CA ILE A 157 5.30 -2.21 1.42
C ILE A 157 3.78 -2.23 1.25
N LEU A 158 3.20 -3.43 1.27
CA LEU A 158 1.77 -3.64 1.40
C LEU A 158 1.48 -3.98 2.86
N LEU A 159 0.77 -3.11 3.58
CA LEU A 159 0.48 -3.27 5.00
C LEU A 159 -1.00 -3.59 5.25
N ASP A 160 -1.29 -4.72 5.83
CA ASP A 160 -2.61 -5.07 6.36
C ASP A 160 -2.52 -5.28 7.87
N SER A 161 -2.91 -4.35 8.73
CA SER A 161 -3.48 -3.04 8.48
C SER A 161 -2.82 -1.95 9.35
N ILE A 162 -2.84 -0.71 8.89
CA ILE A 162 -2.35 0.43 9.69
C ILE A 162 -3.20 0.64 10.94
N THR A 163 -4.50 0.34 10.88
CA THR A 163 -5.41 0.42 12.03
C THR A 163 -4.99 -0.51 13.15
N ARG A 164 -4.67 -1.76 12.82
CA ARG A 164 -4.23 -2.74 13.81
C ARG A 164 -2.84 -2.44 14.34
N LEU A 165 -1.94 -1.96 13.49
CA LEU A 165 -0.63 -1.46 13.91
C LEU A 165 -0.77 -0.30 14.91
N ALA A 166 -1.64 0.67 14.63
CA ALA A 166 -1.91 1.79 15.52
C ALA A 166 -2.50 1.34 16.87
N ARG A 167 -3.40 0.34 16.88
CA ARG A 167 -3.91 -0.27 18.10
C ARG A 167 -2.81 -0.93 18.92
N ALA A 168 -1.90 -1.65 18.27
CA ALA A 168 -0.75 -2.28 18.93
C ALA A 168 0.16 -1.23 19.59
N TYR A 169 0.45 -0.13 18.90
CA TYR A 169 1.19 0.99 19.49
C TYR A 169 0.43 1.61 20.67
N ASN A 170 -0.89 1.77 20.59
CA ASN A 170 -1.70 2.29 21.70
C ASN A 170 -1.64 1.41 22.96
N THR A 171 -1.43 0.11 22.77
CA THR A 171 -1.28 -0.83 23.89
C THR A 171 0.14 -0.79 24.50
N VAL A 172 1.17 -0.59 23.68
CA VAL A 172 2.58 -0.74 24.06
C VAL A 172 3.20 0.58 24.55
N VAL A 173 2.76 1.72 24.01
CA VAL A 173 3.32 3.03 24.37
C VAL A 173 2.94 3.40 25.80
N PRO A 174 3.90 3.87 26.62
CA PRO A 174 3.60 4.39 27.96
C PRO A 174 2.53 5.50 27.88
N SER A 175 1.56 5.45 28.78
CA SER A 175 0.49 6.43 28.83
C SER A 175 1.03 7.84 29.01
N SER A 176 0.60 8.76 28.14
CA SER A 176 0.93 10.20 28.26
C SER A 176 0.09 10.93 29.32
N GLY A 177 -0.95 10.26 29.85
CA GLY A 177 -1.97 10.86 30.69
C GLY A 177 -3.00 11.71 29.91
N LYS A 178 -2.85 11.84 28.58
CA LYS A 178 -3.77 12.54 27.68
C LYS A 178 -4.38 11.54 26.71
N VAL A 179 -5.65 11.22 26.92
CA VAL A 179 -6.39 10.29 26.08
C VAL A 179 -7.31 11.06 25.14
N LEU A 180 -7.18 10.82 23.85
CA LEU A 180 -8.07 11.36 22.82
C LEU A 180 -9.42 10.60 22.81
N THR A 181 -10.39 11.13 22.10
CA THR A 181 -11.66 10.43 21.85
C THR A 181 -11.40 9.02 21.32
N GLY A 182 -12.18 8.04 21.76
CA GLY A 182 -12.00 6.63 21.36
C GLY A 182 -10.91 5.86 22.13
N GLY A 183 -10.34 6.44 23.19
CA GLY A 183 -9.35 5.73 24.01
C GLY A 183 -7.94 5.66 23.43
N VAL A 184 -7.61 6.55 22.49
CA VAL A 184 -6.27 6.65 21.88
C VAL A 184 -5.38 7.55 22.70
N ASP A 185 -4.22 7.07 23.16
CA ASP A 185 -3.22 7.91 23.81
C ASP A 185 -2.64 8.92 22.79
N ALA A 186 -2.43 10.17 23.23
CA ALA A 186 -1.93 11.24 22.36
C ALA A 186 -0.58 10.92 21.69
N ASN A 187 0.26 10.09 22.32
CA ASN A 187 1.57 9.70 21.80
C ASN A 187 1.51 8.42 20.94
N ALA A 188 0.42 7.64 21.02
CA ALA A 188 0.33 6.33 20.38
C ALA A 188 0.43 6.39 18.85
N LEU A 189 -0.12 7.43 18.23
CA LEU A 189 -0.17 7.54 16.77
C LEU A 189 1.09 8.13 16.14
N GLN A 190 2.02 8.66 16.92
CA GLN A 190 3.21 9.31 16.39
C GLN A 190 4.10 8.33 15.61
N ARG A 191 4.36 7.14 16.14
CA ARG A 191 5.20 6.13 15.47
C ARG A 191 4.54 5.53 14.23
N PRO A 192 3.26 5.10 14.26
CA PRO A 192 2.54 4.66 13.05
C PRO A 192 2.49 5.74 11.97
N LYS A 193 2.32 7.02 12.33
CA LYS A 193 2.39 8.13 11.37
C LYS A 193 3.77 8.27 10.75
N ARG A 194 4.84 8.10 11.53
CA ARG A 194 6.21 8.09 11.00
C ARG A 194 6.45 6.90 10.07
N PHE A 195 5.90 5.73 10.40
CA PHE A 195 5.95 4.56 9.53
C PHE A 195 5.33 4.89 8.17
N PHE A 196 4.07 5.29 8.14
CA PHE A 196 3.35 5.59 6.91
C PHE A 196 3.91 6.83 6.19
N GLY A 197 4.31 7.85 6.94
CA GLY A 197 4.93 9.07 6.43
C GLY A 197 6.35 8.88 5.87
N ALA A 198 6.99 7.74 6.10
CA ALA A 198 8.29 7.42 5.51
C ALA A 198 8.22 7.22 3.99
N ALA A 199 7.04 6.87 3.45
CA ALA A 199 6.87 6.68 2.00
C ALA A 199 7.16 7.97 1.24
N ARG A 200 8.11 7.91 0.30
CA ARG A 200 8.54 9.02 -0.55
C ARG A 200 9.31 8.52 -1.77
N ASN A 201 9.25 9.28 -2.84
CA ASN A 201 10.21 9.19 -3.94
C ASN A 201 11.46 10.01 -3.56
N ILE A 202 12.62 9.67 -4.08
CA ILE A 202 13.91 10.23 -3.64
C ILE A 202 14.71 10.71 -4.83
N GLU A 203 15.22 11.95 -4.74
CA GLU A 203 16.01 12.60 -5.81
C GLU A 203 17.29 11.84 -6.11
N GLU A 204 17.99 11.36 -5.09
CA GLU A 204 19.25 10.62 -5.20
C GLU A 204 19.07 9.19 -5.77
N GLY A 205 17.83 8.77 -5.94
CA GLY A 205 17.42 7.47 -6.48
C GLY A 205 16.86 6.53 -5.42
N GLY A 206 16.02 5.60 -5.89
CA GLY A 206 15.22 4.73 -5.05
C GLY A 206 13.93 5.37 -4.59
N SER A 207 13.04 4.56 -4.06
CA SER A 207 11.75 5.01 -3.53
C SER A 207 11.22 4.08 -2.46
N LEU A 208 10.41 4.60 -1.55
CA LEU A 208 9.62 3.82 -0.61
C LEU A 208 8.14 4.10 -0.85
N THR A 209 7.42 3.10 -1.33
CA THR A 209 5.97 3.14 -1.53
C THR A 209 5.30 2.37 -0.40
N ILE A 210 4.26 2.91 0.21
CA ILE A 210 3.47 2.21 1.23
C ILE A 210 2.00 2.27 0.84
N ILE A 211 1.41 1.08 0.64
CA ILE A 211 -0.01 0.89 0.39
C ILE A 211 -0.56 0.16 1.62
N SER A 212 -1.42 0.81 2.37
CA SER A 212 -1.93 0.26 3.62
C SER A 212 -3.44 0.21 3.68
N THR A 213 -3.98 -0.86 4.24
CA THR A 213 -5.41 -0.91 4.56
C THR A 213 -5.71 -0.14 5.84
N ALA A 214 -6.79 0.62 5.82
CA ALA A 214 -7.37 1.30 6.97
C ALA A 214 -8.80 0.77 7.19
N LEU A 215 -9.06 0.29 8.39
CA LEU A 215 -10.37 -0.27 8.73
C LEU A 215 -11.33 0.84 9.15
N VAL A 216 -12.51 0.86 8.55
CA VAL A 216 -13.59 1.79 8.86
C VAL A 216 -14.89 1.03 9.09
N ASP A 217 -15.92 1.69 9.64
CA ASP A 217 -17.24 1.09 9.92
C ASP A 217 -17.17 -0.21 10.75
N THR A 218 -16.21 -0.29 11.65
CA THR A 218 -16.01 -1.44 12.56
C THR A 218 -16.88 -1.36 13.81
N GLY A 219 -17.56 -0.23 14.04
CA GLY A 219 -18.25 0.10 15.28
C GLY A 219 -17.33 0.56 16.42
N SER A 220 -16.01 0.66 16.15
CA SER A 220 -15.02 1.12 17.10
C SER A 220 -14.70 2.60 16.90
N ARG A 221 -14.95 3.44 17.92
CA ARG A 221 -14.54 4.86 17.90
C ARG A 221 -13.03 5.04 17.82
N MET A 222 -12.26 4.08 18.32
CA MET A 222 -10.81 4.09 18.18
C MET A 222 -10.40 4.03 16.72
N ASP A 223 -11.02 3.18 15.90
CA ASP A 223 -10.71 3.04 14.49
C ASP A 223 -11.06 4.29 13.70
N GLU A 224 -12.17 4.95 14.04
CA GLU A 224 -12.57 6.22 13.44
C GLU A 224 -11.50 7.31 13.69
N VAL A 225 -11.02 7.43 14.92
CA VAL A 225 -9.95 8.37 15.27
C VAL A 225 -8.66 8.03 14.54
N ILE A 226 -8.27 6.76 14.51
CA ILE A 226 -7.08 6.30 13.78
C ILE A 226 -7.22 6.66 12.31
N PHE A 227 -8.34 6.34 11.68
CA PHE A 227 -8.57 6.64 10.27
C PHE A 227 -8.44 8.13 9.95
N GLU A 228 -9.13 9.00 10.72
CA GLU A 228 -9.06 10.46 10.50
C GLU A 228 -7.63 11.00 10.63
N GLU A 229 -6.84 10.45 11.55
CA GLU A 229 -5.44 10.85 11.73
C GLU A 229 -4.51 10.41 10.58
N PHE A 230 -4.83 9.33 9.87
CA PHE A 230 -4.07 8.85 8.71
C PHE A 230 -4.55 9.42 7.37
N LYS A 231 -5.83 9.76 7.25
CA LYS A 231 -6.43 10.34 6.05
C LYS A 231 -5.68 11.58 5.55
N GLY A 232 -5.27 12.45 6.48
CA GLY A 232 -4.47 13.63 6.15
C GLY A 232 -3.01 13.34 5.74
N THR A 233 -2.49 12.15 6.03
CA THR A 233 -1.10 11.76 5.75
C THR A 233 -0.96 11.10 4.37
N GLY A 234 -2.00 10.42 3.90
CA GLY A 234 -2.04 9.78 2.58
C GLY A 234 -2.12 10.78 1.43
N ASN A 235 -1.66 10.36 0.26
CA ASN A 235 -1.77 11.10 -1.00
C ASN A 235 -2.48 10.28 -2.11
N SER A 236 -3.03 9.12 -1.78
CA SER A 236 -3.92 8.32 -2.60
C SER A 236 -4.91 7.57 -1.71
N GLU A 237 -6.17 7.53 -2.09
CA GLU A 237 -7.24 6.85 -1.35
C GLU A 237 -8.02 5.94 -2.28
N ILE A 238 -8.09 4.66 -1.92
CA ILE A 238 -8.88 3.61 -2.57
C ILE A 238 -10.00 3.24 -1.60
N ILE A 239 -11.21 3.68 -1.87
CA ILE A 239 -12.34 3.52 -0.95
C ILE A 239 -13.16 2.32 -1.37
N LEU A 240 -13.31 1.34 -0.48
CA LEU A 240 -14.18 0.18 -0.69
C LEU A 240 -15.56 0.44 -0.09
N ASP A 241 -16.61 -0.09 -0.72
CA ASP A 241 -17.99 0.10 -0.28
C ASP A 241 -18.75 -1.24 -0.20
N ARG A 242 -19.51 -1.42 0.90
CA ARG A 242 -20.32 -2.63 1.11
C ARG A 242 -21.44 -2.81 0.10
N LYS A 243 -22.01 -1.72 -0.43
CA LYS A 243 -23.12 -1.79 -1.39
C LYS A 243 -22.73 -2.59 -2.64
N LEU A 244 -21.46 -2.47 -3.07
CA LEU A 244 -20.91 -3.25 -4.17
C LEU A 244 -20.77 -4.73 -3.77
N THR A 245 -20.25 -5.00 -2.58
CA THR A 245 -20.10 -6.37 -2.07
C THR A 245 -21.45 -7.07 -1.91
N ASP A 246 -22.46 -6.38 -1.40
CA ASP A 246 -23.81 -6.90 -1.22
C ASP A 246 -24.44 -7.30 -2.59
N LYS A 247 -24.11 -6.57 -3.65
CA LYS A 247 -24.46 -6.89 -5.03
C LYS A 247 -23.49 -7.84 -5.73
N ARG A 248 -22.42 -8.28 -5.05
CA ARG A 248 -21.36 -9.14 -5.60
C ARG A 248 -20.66 -8.53 -6.82
N THR A 249 -20.57 -7.21 -6.87
CA THR A 249 -19.81 -6.46 -7.87
C THR A 249 -18.37 -6.29 -7.39
N TRP A 250 -17.41 -6.76 -8.17
CA TRP A 250 -15.98 -6.71 -7.86
C TRP A 250 -15.19 -6.02 -8.96
N PRO A 251 -14.17 -5.18 -8.61
CA PRO A 251 -13.78 -4.79 -7.25
C PRO A 251 -14.85 -3.95 -6.55
N SER A 252 -14.93 -4.07 -5.22
CA SER A 252 -15.91 -3.30 -4.41
C SER A 252 -15.45 -1.86 -4.15
N MET A 253 -14.87 -1.21 -5.14
CA MET A 253 -14.27 0.10 -5.05
C MET A 253 -15.28 1.20 -5.40
N ASP A 254 -15.43 2.19 -4.54
CA ASP A 254 -16.16 3.42 -4.85
C ASP A 254 -15.27 4.30 -5.74
N ILE A 255 -15.50 4.25 -7.04
CA ILE A 255 -14.70 4.95 -8.05
C ILE A 255 -14.96 6.47 -8.08
N THR A 256 -16.03 6.93 -7.46
CA THR A 256 -16.38 8.35 -7.42
C THR A 256 -15.65 9.08 -6.29
N ARG A 257 -15.33 8.37 -5.19
CA ARG A 257 -14.65 8.91 -4.01
C ARG A 257 -13.17 8.56 -3.95
N SER A 258 -12.72 7.58 -4.73
CA SER A 258 -11.33 7.18 -4.80
C SER A 258 -10.52 8.10 -5.72
N GLY A 259 -9.24 8.28 -5.45
CA GLY A 259 -8.37 9.11 -6.28
C GLY A 259 -6.96 9.27 -5.74
N THR A 260 -6.07 9.77 -6.60
CA THR A 260 -4.66 10.06 -6.29
C THR A 260 -4.42 11.56 -6.44
N ARG A 261 -3.75 12.16 -5.44
CA ARG A 261 -3.33 13.56 -5.50
C ARG A 261 -2.14 13.69 -6.45
N LYS A 262 -2.14 14.76 -7.25
CA LYS A 262 -1.10 15.05 -8.25
C LYS A 262 -0.92 13.92 -9.27
N GLU A 263 -2.02 13.30 -9.69
CA GLU A 263 -2.03 12.27 -10.73
C GLU A 263 -1.44 12.75 -12.06
N GLU A 264 -1.43 14.07 -12.29
CA GLU A 264 -0.80 14.70 -13.45
C GLU A 264 0.72 14.48 -13.55
N LEU A 265 1.37 14.06 -12.46
CA LEU A 265 2.78 13.68 -12.47
C LEU A 265 3.01 12.22 -12.88
N LEU A 266 1.95 11.39 -12.80
CA LEU A 266 2.01 9.95 -13.04
C LEU A 266 1.48 9.55 -14.41
N VAL A 267 0.68 10.41 -15.03
CA VAL A 267 -0.04 10.11 -16.27
C VAL A 267 0.22 11.21 -17.29
N ASP A 268 0.40 10.84 -18.53
CA ASP A 268 0.56 11.80 -19.61
C ASP A 268 -0.72 12.66 -19.83
N LYS A 269 -0.57 13.84 -20.43
CA LYS A 269 -1.65 14.82 -20.56
C LYS A 269 -2.87 14.30 -21.33
N ASN A 270 -2.65 13.46 -22.34
CA ASN A 270 -3.74 12.92 -23.16
C ASN A 270 -4.57 11.93 -22.36
N THR A 271 -3.90 10.95 -21.75
CA THR A 271 -4.54 9.96 -20.86
C THR A 271 -5.23 10.63 -19.67
N LEU A 272 -4.60 11.62 -19.05
CA LEU A 272 -5.19 12.40 -17.96
C LEU A 272 -6.50 13.11 -18.39
N SER A 273 -6.52 13.70 -19.56
CA SER A 273 -7.74 14.34 -20.11
C SER A 273 -8.87 13.32 -20.28
N LYS A 274 -8.56 12.12 -20.78
CA LYS A 274 -9.53 11.02 -20.91
C LYS A 274 -10.03 10.51 -19.57
N MET A 275 -9.15 10.38 -18.58
CA MET A 275 -9.52 10.03 -17.19
C MET A 275 -10.49 11.06 -16.60
N TRP A 276 -10.28 12.35 -16.84
CA TRP A 276 -11.20 13.39 -16.36
C TRP A 276 -12.56 13.35 -17.05
N VAL A 277 -12.60 13.05 -18.34
CA VAL A 277 -13.85 12.82 -19.07
C VAL A 277 -14.58 11.61 -18.48
N LEU A 278 -13.88 10.51 -18.27
CA LEU A 278 -14.44 9.31 -17.64
C LEU A 278 -15.06 9.62 -16.27
N ARG A 279 -14.32 10.29 -15.38
CA ARG A 279 -14.85 10.69 -14.07
C ARG A 279 -16.07 11.59 -14.17
N ARG A 280 -16.11 12.49 -15.13
CA ARG A 280 -17.28 13.36 -15.37
C ARG A 280 -18.52 12.56 -15.75
N ILE A 281 -18.36 11.47 -16.51
CA ILE A 281 -19.45 10.54 -16.86
C ILE A 281 -19.89 9.74 -15.65
N LEU A 282 -18.95 9.26 -14.82
CA LEU A 282 -19.22 8.38 -13.68
C LEU A 282 -19.79 9.12 -12.46
N ASN A 283 -19.36 10.36 -12.20
CA ASN A 283 -19.72 11.10 -10.99
C ASN A 283 -21.22 11.31 -10.76
N PRO A 284 -22.08 11.54 -11.77
CA PRO A 284 -23.52 11.67 -11.55
C PRO A 284 -24.22 10.33 -11.31
N MET A 285 -23.53 9.20 -11.51
CA MET A 285 -24.09 7.86 -11.30
C MET A 285 -24.00 7.46 -9.84
N GLY A 286 -24.87 6.55 -9.38
CA GLY A 286 -24.74 5.92 -8.08
C GLY A 286 -23.50 5.03 -7.99
N ILE A 287 -23.03 4.73 -6.74
CA ILE A 287 -21.81 3.94 -6.50
C ILE A 287 -21.81 2.61 -7.26
N VAL A 288 -22.95 1.94 -7.27
CA VAL A 288 -23.09 0.62 -7.94
C VAL A 288 -23.17 0.81 -9.45
N ASP A 289 -24.01 1.70 -9.91
CA ASP A 289 -24.25 1.92 -11.34
C ASP A 289 -22.98 2.39 -12.05
N SER A 290 -22.18 3.24 -11.40
CA SER A 290 -20.91 3.71 -11.95
C SER A 290 -19.88 2.57 -12.11
N MET A 291 -19.80 1.66 -11.11
CA MET A 291 -18.89 0.52 -11.20
C MET A 291 -19.36 -0.50 -12.23
N GLU A 292 -20.63 -0.84 -12.25
CA GLU A 292 -21.21 -1.77 -13.24
C GLU A 292 -21.01 -1.24 -14.66
N PHE A 293 -21.29 0.04 -14.88
CA PHE A 293 -21.05 0.71 -16.17
C PHE A 293 -19.58 0.61 -16.59
N LEU A 294 -18.65 0.94 -15.68
CA LEU A 294 -17.22 0.88 -15.98
C LEU A 294 -16.79 -0.56 -16.31
N LEU A 295 -17.20 -1.54 -15.51
CA LEU A 295 -16.86 -2.95 -15.72
C LEU A 295 -17.38 -3.47 -17.06
N ASP A 296 -18.60 -3.10 -17.45
CA ASP A 296 -19.18 -3.52 -18.73
C ASP A 296 -18.38 -2.95 -19.89
N LYS A 297 -17.99 -1.68 -19.81
CA LYS A 297 -17.14 -1.06 -20.83
C LYS A 297 -15.72 -1.65 -20.88
N LEU A 298 -15.14 -2.01 -19.73
CA LEU A 298 -13.85 -2.69 -19.69
C LEU A 298 -13.86 -4.09 -20.29
N LYS A 299 -14.99 -4.81 -20.24
CA LYS A 299 -15.14 -6.12 -20.92
C LYS A 299 -15.06 -6.02 -22.44
N GLU A 300 -15.45 -4.90 -23.01
CA GLU A 300 -15.41 -4.64 -24.45
C GLU A 300 -14.00 -4.33 -24.97
N SER A 301 -13.04 -4.05 -24.08
CA SER A 301 -11.66 -3.65 -24.41
C SER A 301 -10.63 -4.59 -23.85
N LYS A 302 -9.49 -4.74 -24.53
CA LYS A 302 -8.39 -5.63 -24.12
C LYS A 302 -7.45 -4.99 -23.10
N SER A 303 -7.31 -3.68 -23.15
CA SER A 303 -6.43 -2.88 -22.27
C SER A 303 -7.08 -1.54 -21.94
N ASN A 304 -6.48 -0.81 -20.99
CA ASN A 304 -6.91 0.53 -20.66
C ASN A 304 -6.65 1.54 -21.82
N ASP A 305 -5.60 1.31 -22.59
CA ASP A 305 -5.33 2.13 -23.79
C ASP A 305 -6.40 1.89 -24.86
N ASP A 306 -6.75 0.63 -25.15
CA ASP A 306 -7.84 0.25 -26.06
C ASP A 306 -9.19 0.81 -25.60
N PHE A 307 -9.46 0.77 -24.28
CA PHE A 307 -10.64 1.40 -23.69
C PHE A 307 -10.67 2.90 -23.94
N PHE A 308 -9.57 3.60 -23.72
CA PHE A 308 -9.49 5.04 -23.97
C PHE A 308 -9.55 5.41 -25.45
N GLU A 309 -9.11 4.54 -26.37
CA GLU A 309 -9.29 4.74 -27.80
C GLU A 309 -10.76 4.63 -28.20
N SER A 310 -11.49 3.68 -27.63
CA SER A 310 -12.93 3.51 -27.87
C SER A 310 -13.79 4.68 -27.39
N MET A 311 -13.30 5.48 -26.43
CA MET A 311 -14.01 6.68 -25.94
C MET A 311 -13.97 7.85 -26.94
N ASN A 312 -13.14 7.81 -27.99
CA ASN A 312 -13.02 8.84 -28.98
C ASN A 312 -13.95 8.59 -30.19
N THR A 313 -14.66 7.46 -30.22
CA THR A 313 -15.63 7.07 -31.22
C THR A 313 -17.06 7.29 -30.72
#